data_f5dca3439e9b13861960d473afd69b7e
#
_entry.id   f5dca3439e9b13861960d473afd69b7e
#
_cell.length_a   1.000
_cell.length_b   1.000
_cell.length_c   1.000
_cell.angle_alpha   90.00
_cell.angle_beta   90.00
_cell.angle_gamma   90.00
#
_symmetry.space_group_name_H-M   'P 1'
#
loop_
_entity.id
_entity.type
_entity.pdbx_description
1 polymer ?
#
loop_
_entity_poly.entity_id
_entity_poly.type
_entity_poly.pdbx_seq_one_letter_code
_entity_poly.pdbx_strand_id
1 'polypeptide(L)'
;MIARLHRVWWGLRQESSWGWRELATGRLRWQIDVIAYRAMAFPSVARYYKKHELDRFRVLKTKGGVTLYYRTNRGDIQGIREIFIDEIYRLPEHVKVTGLVDLGANIGLATVWLATTYGLTGVIAVEPLPENARLLRTNVRANNIACQVIEAAVGTTTGVTYFAETSESNLGHVADAGREIPLVDVREIVNELSFPRPLLKMDIEGMEGELLQSIDPVWTRKFVAMVMEMHPEIVNVGELVQIIRDQGFEYRESYEITKGYQRAKRERLFVRQEI
;
A
#
# COMPACT_ATOMS: atom_id res chain seq x y z
N MET A 1 21.93 19.57 -13.49
CA MET A 1 22.69 18.90 -12.41
C MET A 1 22.46 19.59 -11.05
N ILE A 2 22.70 20.89 -10.92
CA ILE A 2 22.56 21.67 -9.67
C ILE A 2 21.14 21.62 -9.10
N ALA A 3 20.09 21.78 -9.91
CA ALA A 3 18.70 21.74 -9.44
C ALA A 3 18.25 20.33 -8.95
N ARG A 4 18.88 19.24 -9.44
CA ARG A 4 18.67 17.88 -8.93
C ARG A 4 19.40 17.65 -7.60
N LEU A 5 20.62 18.13 -7.48
CA LEU A 5 21.38 18.12 -6.23
C LEU A 5 20.66 18.93 -5.15
N HIS A 6 20.09 20.08 -5.50
CA HIS A 6 19.32 20.92 -4.57
C HIS A 6 18.05 20.23 -4.09
N ARG A 7 17.33 19.49 -4.95
CA ARG A 7 16.15 18.70 -4.56
C ARG A 7 16.52 17.53 -3.63
N VAL A 8 17.60 16.82 -3.94
CA VAL A 8 18.09 15.73 -3.07
C VAL A 8 18.56 16.30 -1.72
N TRP A 9 19.27 17.42 -1.72
CA TRP A 9 19.79 18.06 -0.51
C TRP A 9 18.65 18.69 0.33
N TRP A 10 17.68 19.31 -0.33
CA TRP A 10 16.49 19.86 0.33
C TRP A 10 15.61 18.74 0.91
N GLY A 11 15.43 17.64 0.18
CA GLY A 11 14.78 16.44 0.68
C GLY A 11 15.50 15.86 1.92
N LEU A 12 16.82 15.71 1.87
CA LEU A 12 17.62 15.24 3.02
C LEU A 12 17.48 16.17 4.25
N ARG A 13 17.38 17.47 4.03
CA ARG A 13 17.25 18.47 5.10
C ARG A 13 15.86 18.47 5.74
N GLN A 14 14.81 18.31 4.95
CA GLN A 14 13.44 18.18 5.47
C GLN A 14 13.24 16.87 6.25
N GLU A 15 13.77 15.77 5.77
CA GLU A 15 13.65 14.47 6.45
C GLU A 15 14.53 14.34 7.68
N SER A 16 15.64 15.05 7.76
CA SER A 16 16.47 15.09 8.97
C SER A 16 15.76 15.76 10.15
N SER A 17 14.71 16.57 9.89
CA SER A 17 14.00 17.32 10.93
C SER A 17 12.72 16.66 11.45
N TRP A 18 12.12 15.67 10.71
CA TRP A 18 10.70 15.32 10.93
C TRP A 18 10.49 13.85 11.11
N GLY A 19 10.57 13.02 11.64
CA GLY A 19 9.98 11.69 11.76
C GLY A 19 10.97 10.53 11.89
N TRP A 20 12.14 10.66 11.32
CA TRP A 20 13.18 9.62 11.43
C TRP A 20 13.62 9.37 12.87
N ARG A 21 13.58 10.41 13.72
CA ARG A 21 13.92 10.30 15.13
C ARG A 21 12.90 9.48 15.90
N GLU A 22 11.68 9.41 15.41
CA GLU A 22 10.57 8.78 16.11
C GLU A 22 10.29 7.37 15.60
N LEU A 23 10.59 7.09 14.33
CA LEU A 23 10.24 5.83 13.70
C LEU A 23 11.12 4.66 14.17
N ALA A 24 12.44 4.81 14.27
CA ALA A 24 13.35 3.67 14.42
C ALA A 24 14.15 3.65 15.72
N THR A 25 14.31 2.44 16.30
CA THR A 25 15.23 2.19 17.41
C THR A 25 16.69 2.08 16.97
N GLY A 26 16.95 1.59 15.73
CA GLY A 26 18.28 1.48 15.10
C GLY A 26 18.57 2.61 14.11
N ARG A 27 18.59 3.85 14.57
CA ARG A 27 18.53 5.09 13.80
C ARG A 27 19.57 5.22 12.67
N LEU A 28 20.84 4.88 12.92
CA LEU A 28 21.91 5.10 11.97
C LEU A 28 21.77 4.23 10.71
N ARG A 29 21.42 2.96 10.89
CA ARG A 29 21.28 2.02 9.77
C ARG A 29 20.15 2.40 8.84
N TRP A 30 18.99 2.74 9.38
CA TRP A 30 17.85 3.23 8.61
C TRP A 30 18.19 4.49 7.81
N GLN A 31 18.88 5.45 8.41
CA GLN A 31 19.33 6.67 7.72
C GLN A 31 20.24 6.35 6.54
N ILE A 32 21.18 5.39 6.70
CA ILE A 32 22.07 4.96 5.61
C ILE A 32 21.27 4.35 4.46
N ASP A 33 20.32 3.45 4.75
CA ASP A 33 19.51 2.79 3.73
C ASP A 33 18.67 3.81 2.95
N VAL A 34 18.11 4.83 3.62
CA VAL A 34 17.36 5.93 3.00
C VAL A 34 18.26 6.78 2.09
N ILE A 35 19.45 7.15 2.57
CA ILE A 35 20.38 7.93 1.75
C ILE A 35 20.79 7.13 0.50
N ALA A 36 21.06 5.84 0.65
CA ALA A 36 21.39 4.96 -0.45
C ALA A 36 20.23 4.85 -1.46
N TYR A 37 19.00 4.63 -0.99
CA TYR A 37 17.81 4.57 -1.83
C TYR A 37 17.61 5.87 -2.64
N ARG A 38 17.77 7.03 -2.00
CA ARG A 38 17.68 8.32 -2.70
C ARG A 38 18.79 8.55 -3.71
N ALA A 39 19.99 8.06 -3.42
CA ALA A 39 21.09 8.15 -4.37
C ALA A 39 20.79 7.38 -5.66
N MET A 40 19.90 6.37 -5.63
CA MET A 40 19.46 5.65 -6.83
C MET A 40 18.62 6.51 -7.79
N ALA A 41 18.18 7.69 -7.40
CA ALA A 41 17.61 8.68 -8.33
C ALA A 41 18.64 9.16 -9.38
N PHE A 42 19.93 8.91 -9.16
CA PHE A 42 20.97 9.14 -10.16
C PHE A 42 21.16 7.88 -11.01
N PRO A 43 21.04 7.96 -12.36
CA PRO A 43 21.09 6.77 -13.23
C PRO A 43 22.38 5.95 -13.11
N SER A 44 23.53 6.59 -12.83
CA SER A 44 24.80 5.91 -12.61
C SER A 44 24.80 5.06 -11.34
N VAL A 45 24.22 5.56 -10.26
CA VAL A 45 24.08 4.86 -8.99
C VAL A 45 23.09 3.70 -9.14
N ALA A 46 21.92 3.93 -9.73
CA ALA A 46 20.94 2.88 -9.99
C ALA A 46 21.52 1.73 -10.82
N ARG A 47 22.28 2.07 -11.88
CA ARG A 47 22.97 1.08 -12.72
C ARG A 47 24.02 0.29 -11.93
N TYR A 48 24.78 0.95 -11.06
CA TYR A 48 25.76 0.30 -10.19
C TYR A 48 25.07 -0.68 -9.24
N TYR A 49 24.01 -0.28 -8.57
CA TYR A 49 23.22 -1.13 -7.66
C TYR A 49 22.65 -2.34 -8.38
N LYS A 50 22.03 -2.15 -9.55
CA LYS A 50 21.51 -3.25 -10.38
C LYS A 50 22.60 -4.23 -10.81
N LYS A 51 23.75 -3.71 -11.27
CA LYS A 51 24.89 -4.53 -11.74
C LYS A 51 25.47 -5.41 -10.63
N HIS A 52 25.47 -4.93 -9.39
CA HIS A 52 26.08 -5.61 -8.25
C HIS A 52 25.07 -6.29 -7.32
N GLU A 53 23.77 -6.38 -7.74
CA GLU A 53 22.70 -7.02 -6.97
C GLU A 53 22.71 -6.59 -5.49
N LEU A 54 22.79 -5.27 -5.25
CA LEU A 54 22.97 -4.73 -3.90
C LEU A 54 21.66 -4.64 -3.09
N ASP A 55 20.61 -5.32 -3.54
CA ASP A 55 19.40 -5.46 -2.75
C ASP A 55 19.69 -6.23 -1.45
N ARG A 56 19.20 -5.71 -0.34
CA ARG A 56 19.43 -6.28 0.98
C ARG A 56 18.15 -6.34 1.77
N PHE A 57 17.91 -7.48 2.39
CA PHE A 57 16.88 -7.60 3.41
C PHE A 57 17.32 -6.89 4.69
N ARG A 58 16.39 -6.15 5.26
CA ARG A 58 16.57 -5.36 6.48
C ARG A 58 15.42 -5.57 7.45
N VAL A 59 15.70 -5.26 8.68
CA VAL A 59 14.71 -5.23 9.76
C VAL A 59 14.71 -3.85 10.37
N LEU A 60 13.52 -3.25 10.45
CA LEU A 60 13.27 -1.99 11.14
C LEU A 60 12.40 -2.29 12.36
N LYS A 61 12.82 -1.83 13.54
CA LYS A 61 11.97 -1.80 14.73
C LYS A 61 11.58 -0.36 15.02
N THR A 62 10.28 -0.10 15.02
CA THR A 62 9.75 1.21 15.34
C THR A 62 9.71 1.42 16.85
N LYS A 63 9.65 2.67 17.29
CA LYS A 63 9.46 3.00 18.71
C LYS A 63 8.09 2.55 19.25
N GLY A 64 7.09 2.47 18.35
CA GLY A 64 5.77 1.91 18.67
C GLY A 64 5.73 0.39 18.78
N GLY A 65 6.89 -0.30 18.71
CA GLY A 65 6.98 -1.75 18.87
C GLY A 65 6.74 -2.57 17.60
N VAL A 66 6.45 -1.92 16.47
CA VAL A 66 6.26 -2.61 15.19
C VAL A 66 7.60 -3.07 14.63
N THR A 67 7.64 -4.29 14.10
CA THR A 67 8.80 -4.86 13.41
C THR A 67 8.50 -5.03 11.92
N LEU A 68 9.33 -4.45 11.06
CA LEU A 68 9.18 -4.50 9.61
C LEU A 68 10.39 -5.12 8.95
N TYR A 69 10.15 -6.09 8.07
CA TYR A 69 11.13 -6.64 7.16
C TYR A 69 10.94 -6.00 5.78
N TYR A 70 11.99 -5.49 5.19
CA TYR A 70 11.93 -4.75 3.94
C TYR A 70 13.18 -4.96 3.08
N ARG A 71 13.10 -4.57 1.80
CA ARG A 71 14.21 -4.61 0.84
C ARG A 71 14.70 -3.19 0.55
N THR A 72 15.98 -3.05 0.30
CA THR A 72 16.58 -1.71 0.14
C THR A 72 16.35 -1.08 -1.24
N ASN A 73 15.99 -1.86 -2.27
CA ASN A 73 15.97 -1.41 -3.66
C ASN A 73 14.65 -1.60 -4.39
N ARG A 74 13.55 -1.91 -3.68
CA ARG A 74 12.28 -2.32 -4.28
C ARG A 74 11.11 -1.37 -4.01
N GLY A 75 11.37 -0.11 -3.66
CA GLY A 75 10.33 0.83 -3.28
C GLY A 75 9.86 0.71 -1.81
N ASP A 76 10.25 -0.36 -1.10
CA ASP A 76 9.80 -0.62 0.28
C ASP A 76 10.12 0.54 1.24
N ILE A 77 11.29 1.21 1.07
CA ILE A 77 11.69 2.36 1.89
C ILE A 77 10.72 3.55 1.70
N GLN A 78 10.26 3.76 0.46
CA GLN A 78 9.28 4.79 0.18
C GLN A 78 7.92 4.44 0.81
N GLY A 79 7.46 3.19 0.66
CA GLY A 79 6.22 2.73 1.28
C GLY A 79 6.25 2.84 2.81
N ILE A 80 7.38 2.52 3.46
CA ILE A 80 7.54 2.73 4.91
C ILE A 80 7.34 4.20 5.27
N ARG A 81 7.89 5.12 4.49
CA ARG A 81 7.72 6.54 4.73
C ARG A 81 6.25 6.97 4.58
N GLU A 82 5.63 6.64 3.46
CA GLU A 82 4.26 7.04 3.13
C GLU A 82 3.27 6.54 4.19
N ILE A 83 3.43 5.28 4.60
CA ILE A 83 2.49 4.61 5.49
C ILE A 83 2.76 4.93 6.96
N PHE A 84 4.02 4.89 7.43
CA PHE A 84 4.35 5.01 8.85
C PHE A 84 4.73 6.43 9.29
N ILE A 85 5.06 7.33 8.35
CA ILE A 85 5.43 8.73 8.66
C ILE A 85 4.38 9.70 8.15
N ASP A 86 4.00 9.56 6.88
CA ASP A 86 3.01 10.43 6.24
C ASP A 86 1.57 9.97 6.55
N GLU A 87 1.41 8.70 7.00
CA GLU A 87 0.15 8.08 7.45
C GLU A 87 -0.99 8.22 6.43
N ILE A 88 -0.69 7.96 5.16
CA ILE A 88 -1.60 8.18 4.03
C ILE A 88 -2.95 7.44 4.14
N TYR A 89 -3.02 6.37 4.93
CA TYR A 89 -4.22 5.57 5.18
C TYR A 89 -4.91 5.89 6.52
N ARG A 90 -4.57 7.03 7.15
CA ARG A 90 -5.21 7.42 8.42
C ARG A 90 -6.70 7.69 8.23
N LEU A 91 -7.51 7.05 9.08
CA LEU A 91 -8.95 7.25 9.13
C LEU A 91 -9.32 8.38 10.09
N PRO A 92 -10.44 9.11 9.84
CA PRO A 92 -11.00 10.04 10.81
C PRO A 92 -11.35 9.34 12.14
N GLU A 93 -11.25 10.04 13.25
CA GLU A 93 -11.42 9.47 14.61
C GLU A 93 -12.79 8.82 14.84
N HIS A 94 -13.85 9.31 14.18
CA HIS A 94 -15.20 8.78 14.28
C HIS A 94 -15.37 7.45 13.51
N VAL A 95 -14.49 7.12 12.56
CA VAL A 95 -14.57 5.89 11.78
C VAL A 95 -13.98 4.74 12.59
N LYS A 96 -14.84 3.84 13.04
CA LYS A 96 -14.44 2.65 13.80
C LYS A 96 -14.46 1.42 12.90
N VAL A 97 -13.32 0.77 12.80
CA VAL A 97 -13.11 -0.47 12.01
C VAL A 97 -12.60 -1.57 12.93
N THR A 98 -12.90 -2.83 12.62
CA THR A 98 -12.45 -3.98 13.41
C THR A 98 -11.79 -5.06 12.56
N GLY A 99 -11.87 -4.93 11.24
CA GLY A 99 -11.23 -5.83 10.28
C GLY A 99 -10.73 -5.09 9.05
N LEU A 100 -9.94 -5.78 8.25
CA LEU A 100 -9.30 -5.26 7.03
C LEU A 100 -9.36 -6.28 5.91
N VAL A 101 -9.72 -5.80 4.73
CA VAL A 101 -9.38 -6.44 3.45
C VAL A 101 -8.38 -5.52 2.75
N ASP A 102 -7.18 -6.02 2.51
CA ASP A 102 -6.08 -5.29 1.86
C ASP A 102 -5.82 -5.92 0.48
N LEU A 103 -6.35 -5.28 -0.56
CA LEU A 103 -6.15 -5.68 -1.95
C LEU A 103 -4.92 -4.96 -2.51
N GLY A 104 -3.92 -5.74 -2.96
CA GLY A 104 -2.61 -5.23 -3.31
C GLY A 104 -1.74 -4.96 -2.09
N ALA A 105 -1.62 -5.96 -1.21
CA ALA A 105 -0.96 -5.78 0.08
C ALA A 105 0.56 -5.60 0.00
N ASN A 106 1.17 -5.91 -1.14
CA ASN A 106 2.62 -5.87 -1.36
C ASN A 106 3.36 -6.63 -0.23
N ILE A 107 4.36 -6.04 0.41
CA ILE A 107 5.06 -6.64 1.54
C ILE A 107 4.34 -6.48 2.89
N GLY A 108 3.10 -5.97 2.90
CA GLY A 108 2.24 -5.86 4.08
C GLY A 108 2.48 -4.64 4.96
N LEU A 109 3.05 -3.57 4.44
CA LEU A 109 3.29 -2.35 5.22
C LEU A 109 1.97 -1.70 5.65
N ALA A 110 1.02 -1.52 4.73
CA ALA A 110 -0.31 -1.00 5.01
C ALA A 110 -1.09 -1.95 5.94
N THR A 111 -1.04 -3.26 5.64
CA THR A 111 -1.63 -4.29 6.48
C THR A 111 -1.19 -4.19 7.93
N VAL A 112 0.12 -4.11 8.17
CA VAL A 112 0.69 -4.02 9.52
C VAL A 112 0.33 -2.71 10.19
N TRP A 113 0.46 -1.58 9.48
CA TRP A 113 0.15 -0.27 10.04
C TRP A 113 -1.31 -0.13 10.42
N LEU A 114 -2.24 -0.51 9.54
CA LEU A 114 -3.68 -0.48 9.80
C LEU A 114 -4.07 -1.41 10.95
N ALA A 115 -3.57 -2.66 10.94
CA ALA A 115 -3.90 -3.63 11.98
C ALA A 115 -3.41 -3.19 13.35
N THR A 116 -2.19 -2.65 13.46
CA THR A 116 -1.62 -2.22 14.75
C THR A 116 -2.19 -0.89 15.21
N THR A 117 -2.47 0.05 14.30
CA THR A 117 -3.01 1.38 14.65
C THR A 117 -4.45 1.29 15.13
N TYR A 118 -5.27 0.44 14.50
CA TYR A 118 -6.71 0.34 14.81
C TYR A 118 -7.07 -0.91 15.64
N GLY A 119 -6.10 -1.75 16.01
CA GLY A 119 -6.34 -2.95 16.82
C GLY A 119 -7.25 -3.97 16.12
N LEU A 120 -7.02 -4.21 14.82
CA LEU A 120 -7.90 -5.04 14.00
C LEU A 120 -7.80 -6.52 14.41
N THR A 121 -8.94 -7.20 14.46
CA THR A 121 -9.05 -8.59 14.90
C THR A 121 -9.17 -9.60 13.76
N GLY A 122 -9.50 -9.15 12.55
CA GLY A 122 -9.59 -9.97 11.35
C GLY A 122 -8.93 -9.26 10.16
N VAL A 123 -8.04 -9.94 9.45
CA VAL A 123 -7.33 -9.39 8.31
C VAL A 123 -7.27 -10.41 7.18
N ILE A 124 -7.68 -9.98 5.98
CA ILE A 124 -7.43 -10.68 4.72
C ILE A 124 -6.54 -9.78 3.88
N ALA A 125 -5.42 -10.30 3.40
CA ALA A 125 -4.47 -9.57 2.57
C ALA A 125 -4.20 -10.34 1.28
N VAL A 126 -4.34 -9.67 0.13
CA VAL A 126 -4.19 -10.27 -1.20
C VAL A 126 -3.00 -9.64 -1.90
N GLU A 127 -2.08 -10.48 -2.37
CA GLU A 127 -0.85 -10.06 -3.04
C GLU A 127 -0.46 -11.08 -4.11
N PRO A 128 -0.33 -10.65 -5.39
CA PRO A 128 -0.07 -11.58 -6.50
C PRO A 128 1.34 -12.14 -6.53
N LEU A 129 2.36 -11.38 -6.10
CA LEU A 129 3.75 -11.81 -6.24
C LEU A 129 4.20 -12.68 -5.05
N PRO A 130 4.64 -13.92 -5.28
CA PRO A 130 5.05 -14.84 -4.19
C PRO A 130 6.15 -14.29 -3.30
N GLU A 131 7.10 -13.52 -3.84
CA GLU A 131 8.17 -12.89 -3.08
C GLU A 131 7.65 -11.78 -2.15
N ASN A 132 6.66 -10.99 -2.58
CA ASN A 132 5.98 -10.00 -1.75
C ASN A 132 5.10 -10.70 -0.70
N ALA A 133 4.29 -11.67 -1.12
CA ALA A 133 3.42 -12.44 -0.24
C ALA A 133 4.22 -13.16 0.88
N ARG A 134 5.43 -13.65 0.57
CA ARG A 134 6.33 -14.24 1.57
C ARG A 134 6.76 -13.20 2.61
N LEU A 135 7.11 -11.99 2.16
CA LEU A 135 7.53 -10.91 3.04
C LEU A 135 6.35 -10.35 3.84
N LEU A 136 5.16 -10.24 3.23
CA LEU A 136 3.89 -9.95 3.90
C LEU A 136 3.63 -10.94 5.05
N ARG A 137 3.70 -12.24 4.79
CA ARG A 137 3.56 -13.28 5.85
C ARG A 137 4.58 -13.10 6.97
N THR A 138 5.80 -12.71 6.64
CA THR A 138 6.85 -12.43 7.63
C THR A 138 6.50 -11.21 8.47
N ASN A 139 6.02 -10.13 7.85
CA ASN A 139 5.67 -8.88 8.52
C ASN A 139 4.46 -9.04 9.45
N VAL A 140 3.39 -9.70 8.99
CA VAL A 140 2.20 -9.92 9.85
C VAL A 140 2.52 -10.83 11.04
N ARG A 141 3.31 -11.90 10.84
CA ARG A 141 3.75 -12.79 11.92
C ARG A 141 4.63 -12.08 12.94
N ALA A 142 5.57 -11.26 12.50
CA ALA A 142 6.48 -10.50 13.37
C ALA A 142 5.75 -9.51 14.30
N ASN A 143 4.51 -9.16 13.95
CA ASN A 143 3.66 -8.24 14.71
C ASN A 143 2.44 -8.94 15.34
N ASN A 144 2.41 -10.28 15.36
CA ASN A 144 1.32 -11.09 15.92
C ASN A 144 -0.07 -10.78 15.33
N ILE A 145 -0.12 -10.44 14.05
CA ILE A 145 -1.38 -10.15 13.35
C ILE A 145 -1.95 -11.45 12.78
N ALA A 146 -3.18 -11.79 13.17
CA ALA A 146 -3.94 -12.88 12.56
C ALA A 146 -4.39 -12.42 11.16
N CYS A 147 -3.73 -12.93 10.12
CA CYS A 147 -3.93 -12.52 8.73
C CYS A 147 -4.03 -13.74 7.82
N GLN A 148 -5.12 -13.83 7.06
CA GLN A 148 -5.22 -14.73 5.91
C GLN A 148 -4.53 -14.05 4.72
N VAL A 149 -3.49 -14.69 4.18
CA VAL A 149 -2.76 -14.18 3.02
C VAL A 149 -3.13 -15.01 1.79
N ILE A 150 -3.77 -14.37 0.82
CA ILE A 150 -4.15 -14.93 -0.48
C ILE A 150 -3.11 -14.50 -1.51
N GLU A 151 -2.46 -15.48 -2.14
CA GLU A 151 -1.42 -15.26 -3.15
C GLU A 151 -2.06 -15.31 -4.54
N ALA A 152 -2.67 -14.19 -4.94
CA ALA A 152 -3.39 -14.03 -6.19
C ALA A 152 -3.49 -12.55 -6.59
N ALA A 153 -3.74 -12.29 -7.87
CA ALA A 153 -4.30 -11.00 -8.31
C ALA A 153 -5.80 -10.97 -8.00
N VAL A 154 -6.35 -9.76 -7.87
CA VAL A 154 -7.80 -9.55 -7.69
C VAL A 154 -8.42 -9.15 -9.00
N GLY A 155 -9.55 -9.75 -9.36
CA GLY A 155 -10.28 -9.45 -10.57
C GLY A 155 -11.79 -9.64 -10.43
N THR A 156 -12.47 -9.70 -11.57
CA THR A 156 -13.92 -9.90 -11.70
C THR A 156 -14.32 -11.35 -11.89
N THR A 157 -13.33 -12.23 -12.00
CA THR A 157 -13.49 -13.69 -12.19
C THR A 157 -12.36 -14.43 -11.47
N THR A 158 -12.59 -15.72 -11.20
CA THR A 158 -11.53 -16.60 -10.67
C THR A 158 -10.91 -17.41 -11.81
N GLY A 159 -9.58 -17.56 -11.78
CA GLY A 159 -8.83 -18.26 -12.81
C GLY A 159 -7.33 -17.99 -12.75
N VAL A 160 -6.77 -17.64 -13.89
CA VAL A 160 -5.36 -17.33 -14.08
C VAL A 160 -5.23 -16.06 -14.92
N THR A 161 -4.24 -15.26 -14.63
CA THR A 161 -3.89 -14.05 -15.40
C THR A 161 -2.37 -13.91 -15.53
N TYR A 162 -1.92 -12.91 -16.29
CA TYR A 162 -0.51 -12.61 -16.43
C TYR A 162 -0.18 -11.30 -15.70
N PHE A 163 0.98 -11.23 -15.10
CA PHE A 163 1.46 -10.08 -14.35
C PHE A 163 2.78 -9.59 -14.92
N ALA A 164 2.81 -8.33 -15.33
CA ALA A 164 4.03 -7.68 -15.79
C ALA A 164 4.81 -7.15 -14.58
N GLU A 165 5.94 -7.80 -14.29
CA GLU A 165 6.83 -7.39 -13.23
C GLU A 165 7.65 -6.16 -13.65
N THR A 166 7.83 -5.21 -12.73
CA THR A 166 8.75 -4.09 -12.89
C THR A 166 9.94 -4.22 -11.94
N SER A 167 10.93 -3.34 -12.06
CA SER A 167 12.08 -3.32 -11.14
C SER A 167 11.71 -2.88 -9.72
N GLU A 168 10.57 -2.20 -9.54
CA GLU A 168 10.00 -1.80 -8.26
C GLU A 168 8.78 -2.67 -7.97
N SER A 169 8.72 -3.25 -6.79
CA SER A 169 7.68 -4.23 -6.42
C SER A 169 6.27 -3.65 -6.30
N ASN A 170 6.17 -2.34 -6.25
CA ASN A 170 4.94 -1.58 -6.11
C ASN A 170 4.42 -1.00 -7.44
N LEU A 171 4.99 -1.39 -8.59
CA LEU A 171 4.59 -0.91 -9.91
C LEU A 171 4.20 -2.03 -10.88
N GLY A 172 4.05 -3.26 -10.41
CA GLY A 172 3.62 -4.38 -11.23
C GLY A 172 2.10 -4.37 -11.44
N HIS A 173 1.63 -4.74 -12.63
CA HIS A 173 0.21 -4.73 -12.99
C HIS A 173 -0.20 -5.97 -13.80
N VAL A 174 -1.49 -6.26 -13.82
CA VAL A 174 -2.07 -7.29 -14.70
C VAL A 174 -1.88 -6.89 -16.16
N ALA A 175 -1.45 -7.83 -17.01
CA ALA A 175 -1.08 -7.60 -18.40
C ALA A 175 -1.45 -8.81 -19.27
N ASP A 176 -1.36 -8.63 -20.62
CA ASP A 176 -1.62 -9.72 -21.57
C ASP A 176 -0.47 -10.72 -21.66
N ALA A 177 0.70 -10.40 -21.09
CA ALA A 177 1.88 -11.27 -21.07
C ALA A 177 2.74 -10.98 -19.83
N GLY A 178 3.40 -12.01 -19.31
CA GLY A 178 4.26 -11.89 -18.14
C GLY A 178 4.30 -13.20 -17.36
N ARG A 179 4.42 -13.09 -16.05
CA ARG A 179 4.36 -14.22 -15.14
C ARG A 179 2.90 -14.64 -14.93
N GLU A 180 2.63 -15.91 -15.15
CA GLU A 180 1.32 -16.50 -14.83
C GLU A 180 1.10 -16.50 -13.32
N ILE A 181 -0.06 -15.98 -12.89
CA ILE A 181 -0.45 -15.89 -11.49
C ILE A 181 -1.92 -16.25 -11.30
N PRO A 182 -2.32 -16.77 -10.13
CA PRO A 182 -3.73 -16.97 -9.80
C PRO A 182 -4.49 -15.64 -9.83
N LEU A 183 -5.75 -15.70 -10.27
CA LEU A 183 -6.72 -14.61 -10.23
C LEU A 183 -7.89 -15.05 -9.35
N VAL A 184 -8.31 -14.19 -8.42
CA VAL A 184 -9.45 -14.42 -7.53
C VAL A 184 -10.51 -13.35 -7.74
N ASP A 185 -11.77 -13.76 -7.81
CA ASP A 185 -12.90 -12.84 -7.85
C ASP A 185 -13.02 -12.11 -6.51
N VAL A 186 -13.10 -10.78 -6.55
CA VAL A 186 -13.26 -9.96 -5.33
C VAL A 186 -14.48 -10.36 -4.50
N ARG A 187 -15.54 -10.85 -5.16
CA ARG A 187 -16.77 -11.28 -4.49
C ARG A 187 -16.57 -12.53 -3.64
N GLU A 188 -15.69 -13.45 -4.04
CA GLU A 188 -15.32 -14.62 -3.24
C GLU A 188 -14.64 -14.18 -1.94
N ILE A 189 -13.68 -13.25 -2.02
CA ILE A 189 -13.00 -12.69 -0.84
C ILE A 189 -14.01 -12.04 0.11
N VAL A 190 -14.91 -11.23 -0.44
CA VAL A 190 -15.90 -10.48 0.36
C VAL A 190 -16.95 -11.40 0.98
N ASN A 191 -17.30 -12.50 0.31
CA ASN A 191 -18.25 -13.47 0.86
C ASN A 191 -17.71 -14.27 2.05
N GLU A 192 -16.38 -14.41 2.15
CA GLU A 192 -15.70 -15.07 3.27
C GLU A 192 -15.53 -14.18 4.52
N LEU A 193 -15.95 -12.90 4.46
CA LEU A 193 -15.80 -11.97 5.59
C LEU A 193 -16.60 -12.44 6.80
N SER A 194 -15.90 -12.77 7.88
CA SER A 194 -16.46 -13.23 9.16
C SER A 194 -16.34 -12.19 10.28
N PHE A 195 -15.73 -11.04 10.02
CA PHE A 195 -15.53 -9.98 11.01
C PHE A 195 -16.43 -8.77 10.73
N PRO A 196 -16.94 -8.09 11.78
CA PRO A 196 -17.78 -6.93 11.63
C PRO A 196 -16.97 -5.69 11.22
N ARG A 197 -17.65 -4.66 10.69
CA ARG A 197 -17.09 -3.34 10.40
C ARG A 197 -15.74 -3.37 9.63
N PRO A 198 -15.67 -4.07 8.48
CA PRO A 198 -14.44 -4.16 7.72
C PRO A 198 -14.08 -2.84 7.03
N LEU A 199 -12.78 -2.54 7.00
CA LEU A 199 -12.15 -1.56 6.13
C LEU A 199 -11.71 -2.27 4.84
N LEU A 200 -11.93 -1.64 3.69
CA LEU A 200 -11.27 -2.00 2.44
C LEU A 200 -10.08 -1.07 2.20
N LYS A 201 -8.88 -1.61 2.00
CA LYS A 201 -7.79 -0.91 1.30
C LYS A 201 -7.67 -1.51 -0.09
N MET A 202 -7.59 -0.68 -1.11
CA MET A 202 -7.43 -1.09 -2.50
C MET A 202 -6.34 -0.25 -3.18
N ASP A 203 -5.33 -0.95 -3.68
CA ASP A 203 -4.22 -0.39 -4.42
C ASP A 203 -3.68 -1.52 -5.31
N ILE A 204 -4.30 -1.69 -6.47
CA ILE A 204 -4.14 -2.84 -7.39
C ILE A 204 -3.66 -2.42 -8.77
N GLU A 205 -3.01 -1.25 -8.82
CA GLU A 205 -2.25 -0.77 -9.98
C GLU A 205 -3.07 -0.71 -11.27
N GLY A 206 -4.28 -0.10 -11.18
CA GLY A 206 -5.13 0.22 -12.32
C GLY A 206 -6.30 -0.75 -12.58
N MET A 207 -6.43 -1.82 -11.80
CA MET A 207 -7.60 -2.73 -11.89
C MET A 207 -8.84 -2.19 -11.15
N GLU A 208 -8.74 -1.05 -10.46
CA GLU A 208 -9.85 -0.43 -9.71
C GLU A 208 -11.03 -0.14 -10.63
N GLY A 209 -10.75 0.33 -11.84
CA GLY A 209 -11.76 0.61 -12.86
C GLY A 209 -12.55 -0.64 -13.24
N GLU A 210 -11.88 -1.75 -13.50
CA GLU A 210 -12.50 -3.01 -13.86
C GLU A 210 -13.40 -3.53 -12.72
N LEU A 211 -12.91 -3.51 -11.48
CA LEU A 211 -13.68 -3.99 -10.33
C LEU A 211 -14.93 -3.15 -10.04
N LEU A 212 -14.89 -1.85 -10.31
CA LEU A 212 -15.97 -0.94 -9.98
C LEU A 212 -16.93 -0.67 -11.15
N GLN A 213 -16.46 -0.77 -12.41
CA GLN A 213 -17.27 -0.49 -13.60
C GLN A 213 -17.80 -1.76 -14.28
N SER A 214 -17.01 -2.84 -14.33
CA SER A 214 -17.36 -4.05 -15.08
C SER A 214 -18.22 -5.04 -14.31
N ILE A 215 -18.28 -4.92 -12.98
CA ILE A 215 -19.14 -5.73 -12.11
C ILE A 215 -20.07 -4.85 -11.28
N ASP A 216 -21.19 -5.41 -10.81
CA ASP A 216 -22.04 -4.72 -9.84
C ASP A 216 -21.27 -4.49 -8.53
N PRO A 217 -21.00 -3.23 -8.15
CA PRO A 217 -20.15 -2.91 -6.99
C PRO A 217 -20.89 -3.08 -5.64
N VAL A 218 -22.04 -3.78 -5.59
CA VAL A 218 -22.79 -4.06 -4.36
C VAL A 218 -21.94 -4.69 -3.27
N TRP A 219 -20.91 -5.46 -3.63
CA TRP A 219 -19.95 -6.04 -2.70
C TRP A 219 -19.27 -4.98 -1.81
N THR A 220 -19.10 -3.73 -2.30
CA THR A 220 -18.51 -2.63 -1.52
C THR A 220 -19.34 -2.31 -0.29
N ARG A 221 -20.66 -2.60 -0.29
CA ARG A 221 -21.57 -2.34 0.84
C ARG A 221 -21.26 -3.15 2.10
N LYS A 222 -20.42 -4.16 2.00
CA LYS A 222 -19.92 -4.89 3.18
C LYS A 222 -19.01 -4.04 4.05
N PHE A 223 -18.37 -3.02 3.47
CA PHE A 223 -17.36 -2.20 4.14
C PHE A 223 -17.99 -0.97 4.82
N VAL A 224 -17.41 -0.53 5.93
CA VAL A 224 -17.79 0.72 6.61
C VAL A 224 -16.97 1.91 6.14
N ALA A 225 -15.78 1.64 5.63
CA ALA A 225 -14.91 2.62 5.00
C ALA A 225 -14.04 1.95 3.93
N MET A 226 -13.57 2.75 2.98
CA MET A 226 -12.63 2.30 1.95
C MET A 226 -11.53 3.36 1.78
N VAL A 227 -10.29 2.93 1.71
CA VAL A 227 -9.13 3.74 1.30
C VAL A 227 -8.58 3.15 0.02
N MET A 228 -8.51 3.96 -1.03
CA MET A 228 -8.16 3.49 -2.36
C MET A 228 -7.11 4.39 -3.00
N GLU A 229 -6.08 3.82 -3.59
CA GLU A 229 -5.26 4.52 -4.56
C GLU A 229 -5.96 4.44 -5.92
N MET A 230 -6.14 5.57 -6.59
CA MET A 230 -6.73 5.65 -7.93
C MET A 230 -5.72 6.23 -8.89
N HIS A 231 -5.57 5.59 -10.05
CA HIS A 231 -4.59 5.93 -11.07
C HIS A 231 -5.23 6.77 -12.19
N PRO A 232 -5.22 8.12 -12.11
CA PRO A 232 -5.94 8.99 -13.04
C PRO A 232 -5.44 8.91 -14.48
N GLU A 233 -4.26 8.34 -14.68
CA GLU A 233 -3.70 8.02 -16.00
C GLU A 233 -4.34 6.80 -16.66
N ILE A 234 -5.04 5.97 -15.88
CA ILE A 234 -5.66 4.72 -16.33
C ILE A 234 -7.19 4.79 -16.22
N VAL A 235 -7.71 5.43 -15.15
CA VAL A 235 -9.15 5.43 -14.84
C VAL A 235 -9.73 6.83 -14.77
N ASN A 236 -11.03 6.97 -15.08
CA ASN A 236 -11.78 8.19 -14.82
C ASN A 236 -12.14 8.26 -13.33
N VAL A 237 -11.33 8.95 -12.55
CA VAL A 237 -11.50 9.06 -11.08
C VAL A 237 -12.88 9.63 -10.71
N GLY A 238 -13.39 10.62 -11.47
CA GLY A 238 -14.71 11.22 -11.21
C GLY A 238 -15.85 10.22 -11.33
N GLU A 239 -15.78 9.35 -12.33
CA GLU A 239 -16.75 8.28 -12.54
C GLU A 239 -16.69 7.23 -11.42
N LEU A 240 -15.48 6.77 -11.04
CA LEU A 240 -15.32 5.82 -9.95
C LEU A 240 -15.80 6.38 -8.61
N VAL A 241 -15.51 7.64 -8.33
CA VAL A 241 -16.04 8.33 -7.13
C VAL A 241 -17.58 8.32 -7.14
N GLN A 242 -18.23 8.57 -8.30
CA GLN A 242 -19.69 8.57 -8.40
C GLN A 242 -20.26 7.16 -8.17
N ILE A 243 -19.67 6.13 -8.79
CA ILE A 243 -20.06 4.74 -8.58
C ILE A 243 -20.06 4.36 -7.09
N ILE A 244 -19.01 4.75 -6.36
CA ILE A 244 -18.90 4.45 -4.93
C ILE A 244 -19.90 5.26 -4.12
N ARG A 245 -20.17 6.51 -4.47
CA ARG A 245 -21.21 7.32 -3.83
C ARG A 245 -22.60 6.71 -3.99
N ASP A 246 -22.90 6.17 -5.16
CA ASP A 246 -24.16 5.49 -5.43
C ASP A 246 -24.34 4.21 -4.59
N GLN A 247 -23.23 3.68 -4.02
CA GLN A 247 -23.28 2.59 -3.03
C GLN A 247 -23.46 3.06 -1.57
N GLY A 248 -23.69 4.37 -1.35
CA GLY A 248 -23.95 4.95 -0.02
C GLY A 248 -22.72 5.38 0.75
N PHE A 249 -21.64 5.73 0.05
CA PHE A 249 -20.44 6.28 0.67
C PHE A 249 -20.32 7.78 0.45
N GLU A 250 -19.84 8.49 1.47
CA GLU A 250 -19.33 9.85 1.31
C GLU A 250 -17.87 9.80 0.88
N TYR A 251 -17.55 10.54 -0.17
CA TYR A 251 -16.18 10.84 -0.52
C TYR A 251 -15.62 11.90 0.44
N ARG A 252 -14.48 11.61 1.00
CA ARG A 252 -13.67 12.58 1.75
C ARG A 252 -12.29 12.61 1.12
N GLU A 253 -11.76 13.79 0.90
CA GLU A 253 -10.35 13.89 0.54
C GLU A 253 -9.53 13.21 1.64
N SER A 254 -8.60 12.34 1.23
CA SER A 254 -7.67 11.75 2.18
C SER A 254 -7.02 12.89 2.96
N TYR A 255 -6.93 12.74 4.26
CA TYR A 255 -6.50 13.76 5.19
C TYR A 255 -5.25 14.47 4.67
N GLU A 256 -5.36 15.78 4.39
CA GLU A 256 -4.20 16.60 4.10
C GLU A 256 -3.32 16.64 5.34
N ILE A 257 -2.43 15.68 5.46
CA ILE A 257 -1.28 15.87 6.30
C ILE A 257 -0.40 16.87 5.57
N THR A 258 -0.72 18.14 5.79
CA THR A 258 0.05 19.29 5.37
C THR A 258 1.38 19.32 6.13
N LYS A 259 2.23 18.32 5.85
CA LYS A 259 3.65 18.35 6.21
C LYS A 259 4.50 18.55 4.96
N GLY A 260 4.11 19.53 4.15
CA GLY A 260 5.01 20.14 3.16
C GLY A 260 5.26 19.35 1.87
N TYR A 261 4.51 18.30 1.56
CA TYR A 261 4.56 17.60 0.29
C TYR A 261 3.19 17.63 -0.40
N GLN A 262 3.04 18.50 -1.40
CA GLN A 262 1.98 18.35 -2.40
C GLN A 262 2.38 17.21 -3.33
N ARG A 263 2.03 15.98 -3.00
CA ARG A 263 1.90 14.91 -3.99
C ARG A 263 0.57 15.07 -4.72
N ALA A 264 0.54 14.73 -5.99
CA ALA A 264 -0.71 14.44 -6.67
C ALA A 264 -1.38 13.31 -5.86
N LYS A 265 -2.45 13.65 -5.15
CA LYS A 265 -3.10 12.75 -4.21
C LYS A 265 -3.87 11.73 -5.00
N ARG A 266 -3.38 10.50 -5.01
CA ARG A 266 -4.07 9.35 -5.61
C ARG A 266 -5.00 8.67 -4.61
N GLU A 267 -4.66 8.78 -3.31
CA GLU A 267 -5.42 8.14 -2.25
C GLU A 267 -6.77 8.82 -2.05
N ARG A 268 -7.82 8.02 -1.95
CA ARG A 268 -9.20 8.45 -1.74
C ARG A 268 -9.79 7.72 -0.56
N LEU A 269 -10.46 8.47 0.33
CA LEU A 269 -11.17 7.93 1.46
C LEU A 269 -12.68 8.01 1.21
N PHE A 270 -13.35 6.90 1.44
CA PHE A 270 -14.80 6.80 1.40
C PHE A 270 -15.29 6.25 2.74
N VAL A 271 -16.28 6.91 3.32
CA VAL A 271 -16.87 6.50 4.58
C VAL A 271 -18.36 6.30 4.35
N ARG A 272 -18.90 5.16 4.83
CA ARG A 272 -20.34 4.91 4.72
C ARG A 272 -21.10 5.92 5.55
N GLN A 273 -22.15 6.48 4.95
CA GLN A 273 -23.14 7.25 5.69
C GLN A 273 -23.81 6.30 6.68
N GLU A 274 -23.78 6.63 7.97
CA GLU A 274 -24.54 5.90 8.97
C GLU A 274 -26.03 6.12 8.65
N ILE A 275 -26.75 5.02 8.44
CA ILE A 275 -28.22 5.02 8.30
C ILE A 275 -28.84 5.09 9.68
#